data_9bf5b9b934d026f52e73981a4ea4f915
#
_entry.id   9bf5b9b934d026f52e73981a4ea4f915
#
_cell.length_a   1.000
_cell.length_b   1.000
_cell.length_c   1.000
_cell.angle_alpha   90.00
_cell.angle_beta   90.00
_cell.angle_gamma   90.00
#
_symmetry.space_group_name_H-M   'P 1'
#
loop_
_entity.id
_entity.type
_entity.pdbx_description
1 polymer ?
#
loop_
_entity_poly.entity_id
_entity_poly.type
_entity_poly.pdbx_seq_one_letter_code
_entity_poly.pdbx_strand_id
1 'polypeptide(L)'
;RLVELARALATNPRVLLLDEPSSGLNEEETEEMADILRELVREGLAVLLVEHDMAFVMGTCEHIHVLDFGQIIATGTPHEVQSNPAVQAAYLGTKTAEGVA
;
A
#
# COMPACT_ATOMS: atom_id res chain seq x y z
N ARG A 1 13.31 -6.32 6.60
CA ARG A 1 12.05 -6.46 5.82
C ARG A 1 12.18 -7.46 4.69
N LEU A 2 13.23 -7.36 3.90
CA LEU A 2 13.43 -8.31 2.79
C LEU A 2 13.64 -9.74 3.27
N VAL A 3 14.31 -9.93 4.40
CA VAL A 3 14.52 -11.25 5.00
C VAL A 3 13.17 -11.84 5.46
N GLU A 4 12.33 -11.03 6.06
CA GLU A 4 10.99 -11.45 6.49
C GLU A 4 10.14 -11.86 5.28
N LEU A 5 10.21 -11.07 4.21
CA LEU A 5 9.50 -11.37 2.97
C LEU A 5 10.01 -12.67 2.35
N ALA A 6 11.32 -12.85 2.27
CA ALA A 6 11.92 -14.07 1.75
C ALA A 6 11.49 -15.31 2.55
N ARG A 7 11.44 -15.17 3.88
CA ARG A 7 11.00 -16.25 4.76
C ARG A 7 9.56 -16.64 4.50
N ALA A 8 8.68 -15.64 4.35
CA ALA A 8 7.28 -15.89 4.03
C ALA A 8 7.13 -16.59 2.67
N LEU A 9 7.89 -16.15 1.67
CA LEU A 9 7.85 -16.73 0.33
C LEU A 9 8.40 -18.16 0.29
N ALA A 10 9.29 -18.52 1.21
CA ALA A 10 9.84 -19.87 1.29
C ALA A 10 8.76 -20.92 1.62
N THR A 11 7.62 -20.51 2.16
CA THR A 11 6.50 -21.40 2.42
C THR A 11 5.67 -21.70 1.17
N ASN A 12 6.04 -21.11 0.04
CA ASN A 12 5.33 -21.24 -1.25
C ASN A 12 3.84 -20.88 -1.14
N PRO A 13 3.52 -19.66 -0.70
CA PRO A 13 2.13 -19.27 -0.44
C PRO A 13 1.37 -18.94 -1.73
N ARG A 14 0.05 -19.00 -1.66
CA ARG A 14 -0.84 -18.49 -2.70
C ARG A 14 -1.28 -17.07 -2.40
N VAL A 15 -1.28 -16.71 -1.12
CA VAL A 15 -1.66 -15.39 -0.64
C VAL A 15 -0.60 -14.91 0.33
N LEU A 16 -0.16 -13.68 0.16
CA LEU A 16 0.80 -13.02 1.04
C LEU A 16 0.11 -11.85 1.73
N LEU A 17 0.15 -11.86 3.05
CA LEU A 17 -0.43 -10.79 3.87
C LEU A 17 0.71 -9.95 4.44
N LEU A 18 0.70 -8.64 4.14
CA LEU A 18 1.75 -7.71 4.59
C LEU A 18 1.12 -6.58 5.38
N ASP A 19 1.59 -6.38 6.60
CA ASP A 19 1.14 -5.31 7.48
C ASP A 19 2.25 -4.28 7.62
N GLU A 20 2.02 -3.13 7.03
CA GLU A 20 2.95 -1.98 7.02
C GLU A 20 4.38 -2.35 6.61
N PRO A 21 4.58 -3.01 5.46
CA PRO A 21 5.91 -3.45 5.05
C PRO A 21 6.87 -2.31 4.76
N SER A 22 6.38 -1.10 4.49
CA SER A 22 7.24 0.06 4.23
C SER A 22 7.77 0.70 5.52
N SER A 23 7.28 0.30 6.69
CA SER A 23 7.69 0.87 7.96
C SER A 23 9.21 0.70 8.19
N GLY A 24 9.89 1.80 8.48
CA GLY A 24 11.32 1.80 8.72
C GLY A 24 12.19 1.76 7.47
N LEU A 25 11.60 1.73 6.29
CA LEU A 25 12.33 1.76 5.03
C LEU A 25 12.51 3.20 4.54
N ASN A 26 13.65 3.49 3.92
CA ASN A 26 13.83 4.77 3.25
C ASN A 26 13.11 4.72 1.89
N GLU A 27 13.14 5.83 1.15
CA GLU A 27 12.43 5.94 -0.12
C GLU A 27 12.91 4.92 -1.16
N GLU A 28 14.22 4.74 -1.26
CA GLU A 28 14.81 3.78 -2.19
C GLU A 28 14.43 2.33 -1.85
N GLU A 29 14.50 1.97 -0.57
CA GLU A 29 14.11 0.64 -0.10
C GLU A 29 12.62 0.38 -0.31
N THR A 30 11.79 1.41 -0.13
CA THR A 30 10.35 1.31 -0.36
C THR A 30 10.05 1.05 -1.83
N GLU A 31 10.77 1.70 -2.74
CA GLU A 31 10.63 1.44 -4.18
C GLU A 31 11.06 0.03 -4.55
N GLU A 32 12.14 -0.47 -3.96
CA GLU A 32 12.57 -1.85 -4.17
C GLU A 32 11.50 -2.83 -3.71
N MET A 33 10.90 -2.58 -2.55
CA MET A 33 9.81 -3.41 -2.04
C MET A 33 8.63 -3.41 -3.01
N ALA A 34 8.25 -2.24 -3.51
CA ALA A 34 7.17 -2.10 -4.47
C ALA A 34 7.44 -2.89 -5.75
N ASP A 35 8.66 -2.82 -6.27
CA ASP A 35 9.06 -3.57 -7.47
C ASP A 35 8.95 -5.08 -7.26
N ILE A 36 9.41 -5.56 -6.12
CA ILE A 36 9.34 -6.97 -5.76
C ILE A 36 7.88 -7.43 -5.70
N LEU A 37 7.02 -6.66 -5.03
CA LEU A 37 5.61 -7.01 -4.89
C LEU A 37 4.90 -7.04 -6.24
N ARG A 38 5.17 -6.07 -7.11
CA ARG A 38 4.58 -6.05 -8.45
C ARG A 38 5.00 -7.28 -9.26
N GLU A 39 6.25 -7.69 -9.15
CA GLU A 39 6.74 -8.88 -9.84
C GLU A 39 6.08 -10.15 -9.32
N LEU A 40 5.93 -10.29 -8.01
CA LEU A 40 5.27 -11.44 -7.40
C LEU A 40 3.81 -11.54 -7.83
N VAL A 41 3.11 -10.43 -7.94
CA VAL A 41 1.73 -10.40 -8.43
C VAL A 41 1.66 -10.84 -9.89
N ARG A 42 2.60 -10.40 -10.72
CA ARG A 42 2.69 -10.84 -12.11
C ARG A 42 2.88 -12.35 -12.22
N GLU A 43 3.60 -12.94 -11.26
CA GLU A 43 3.83 -14.39 -11.22
C GLU A 43 2.63 -15.17 -10.67
N GLY A 44 1.56 -14.48 -10.28
CA GLY A 44 0.32 -15.11 -9.85
C GLY A 44 0.06 -15.11 -8.35
N LEU A 45 0.94 -14.49 -7.55
CA LEU A 45 0.73 -14.38 -6.11
C LEU A 45 -0.32 -13.33 -5.81
N ALA A 46 -1.28 -13.64 -4.94
CA ALA A 46 -2.22 -12.65 -4.43
C ALA A 46 -1.61 -11.98 -3.20
N VAL A 47 -1.63 -10.66 -3.18
CA VAL A 47 -1.04 -9.88 -2.07
C VAL A 47 -2.12 -8.98 -1.47
N LEU A 48 -2.28 -9.07 -0.14
CA LEU A 48 -3.10 -8.14 0.63
C LEU A 48 -2.16 -7.28 1.46
N LEU A 49 -2.22 -5.98 1.22
CA LEU A 49 -1.31 -5.01 1.80
C LEU A 49 -2.08 -4.06 2.71
N VAL A 50 -1.65 -3.94 3.96
CA VAL A 50 -2.16 -2.93 4.89
C VAL A 50 -1.09 -1.85 5.01
N GLU A 51 -1.44 -0.61 4.65
CA GLU A 51 -0.48 0.49 4.61
C GLU A 51 -1.13 1.84 4.88
N HIS A 52 -0.31 2.78 5.29
CA HIS A 52 -0.70 4.18 5.43
C HIS A 52 0.17 5.12 4.59
N ASP A 53 1.20 4.59 3.94
CA ASP A 53 2.03 5.34 3.00
C ASP A 53 1.30 5.43 1.67
N MET A 54 0.69 6.58 1.41
CA MET A 54 -0.16 6.77 0.24
C MET A 54 0.61 6.62 -1.07
N ALA A 55 1.83 7.13 -1.15
CA ALA A 55 2.63 7.02 -2.37
C ALA A 55 2.93 5.55 -2.69
N PHE A 56 3.27 4.77 -1.68
CA PHE A 56 3.53 3.34 -1.83
C PHE A 56 2.28 2.60 -2.30
N VAL A 57 1.14 2.86 -1.65
CA VAL A 57 -0.14 2.23 -1.99
C VAL A 57 -0.56 2.58 -3.42
N MET A 58 -0.53 3.86 -3.77
CA MET A 58 -0.97 4.33 -5.09
C MET A 58 -0.09 3.78 -6.22
N GLY A 59 1.19 3.57 -5.96
CA GLY A 59 2.12 3.05 -6.96
C GLY A 59 2.17 1.53 -7.03
N THR A 60 1.58 0.81 -6.07
CA THR A 60 1.76 -0.64 -5.94
C THR A 60 0.46 -1.42 -6.10
N CYS A 61 -0.65 -0.89 -5.60
CA CYS A 61 -1.91 -1.63 -5.53
C CYS A 61 -2.78 -1.38 -6.75
N GLU A 62 -3.51 -2.42 -7.17
CA GLU A 62 -4.48 -2.34 -8.27
C GLU A 62 -5.87 -1.99 -7.74
N HIS A 63 -6.19 -2.44 -6.53
CA HIS A 63 -7.48 -2.23 -5.91
C HIS A 63 -7.27 -1.86 -4.45
N ILE A 64 -7.94 -0.80 -4.01
CA ILE A 64 -7.73 -0.22 -2.68
C ILE A 64 -9.04 -0.10 -1.93
N HIS A 65 -9.03 -0.49 -0.65
CA HIS A 65 -10.11 -0.22 0.29
C HIS A 65 -9.54 0.77 1.32
N VAL A 66 -10.21 1.91 1.47
CA VAL A 66 -9.76 2.94 2.42
C VAL A 66 -10.59 2.85 3.69
N LEU A 67 -9.89 2.69 4.81
CA LEU A 67 -10.52 2.65 6.14
C LEU A 67 -10.29 3.96 6.87
N ASP A 68 -11.33 4.44 7.54
CA ASP A 68 -11.27 5.60 8.43
C ASP A 68 -12.15 5.30 9.63
N PHE A 69 -11.56 5.32 10.83
CA PHE A 69 -12.25 4.96 12.07
C PHE A 69 -13.01 3.63 11.97
N GLY A 70 -12.36 2.62 11.39
CA GLY A 70 -12.91 1.27 11.30
C GLY A 70 -13.99 1.08 10.24
N GLN A 71 -14.24 2.08 9.41
CA GLN A 71 -15.25 2.00 8.34
C GLN A 71 -14.60 2.19 6.97
N ILE A 72 -15.08 1.44 5.99
CA ILE A 72 -14.64 1.62 4.61
C ILE A 72 -15.32 2.85 4.04
N ILE A 73 -14.53 3.87 3.71
CA ILE A 73 -15.02 5.13 3.17
C ILE A 73 -14.87 5.25 1.66
N ALA A 74 -14.05 4.40 1.05
CA ALA A 74 -13.85 4.38 -0.39
C ALA A 74 -13.28 3.03 -0.82
N THR A 75 -13.56 2.67 -2.06
CA THR A 75 -13.07 1.43 -2.68
C THR A 75 -12.88 1.70 -4.17
N GLY A 76 -11.80 1.20 -4.74
CA GLY A 76 -11.58 1.33 -6.18
C GLY A 76 -10.13 1.26 -6.58
N THR A 77 -9.87 1.69 -7.81
CA THR A 77 -8.52 1.80 -8.34
C THR A 77 -7.78 2.95 -7.67
N PRO A 78 -6.45 3.02 -7.78
CA PRO A 78 -5.69 4.15 -7.25
C PRO A 78 -6.22 5.50 -7.73
N HIS A 79 -6.56 5.61 -9.00
CA HIS A 79 -7.09 6.85 -9.57
C HIS A 79 -8.43 7.24 -8.93
N GLU A 80 -9.34 6.29 -8.79
CA GLU A 80 -10.66 6.52 -8.19
C GLU A 80 -10.53 6.93 -6.72
N VAL A 81 -9.68 6.24 -5.98
CA VAL A 81 -9.47 6.50 -4.56
C VAL A 81 -8.82 7.87 -4.36
N GLN A 82 -7.81 8.18 -5.15
CA GLN A 82 -7.09 9.45 -5.07
C GLN A 82 -7.99 10.64 -5.37
N SER A 83 -8.98 10.47 -6.23
CA SER A 83 -9.93 11.51 -6.62
C SER A 83 -11.12 11.65 -5.66
N ASN A 84 -11.26 10.74 -4.71
CA ASN A 84 -12.40 10.72 -3.80
C ASN A 84 -12.25 11.80 -2.72
N PRO A 85 -13.23 12.73 -2.59
CA PRO A 85 -13.15 13.81 -1.59
C PRO A 85 -13.03 13.33 -0.16
N ALA A 86 -13.68 12.22 0.20
CA ALA A 86 -13.60 11.66 1.56
C ALA A 86 -12.19 11.19 1.88
N VAL A 87 -11.51 10.58 0.91
CA VAL A 87 -10.12 10.12 1.06
C VAL A 87 -9.18 11.32 1.18
N GLN A 88 -9.38 12.33 0.36
CA GLN A 88 -8.59 13.56 0.42
C GLN A 88 -8.71 14.23 1.78
N ALA A 89 -9.90 14.29 2.34
CA ALA A 89 -10.13 14.86 3.65
C ALA A 89 -9.48 14.05 4.77
N ALA A 90 -9.56 12.71 4.69
CA ALA A 90 -9.08 11.84 5.75
C ALA A 90 -7.54 11.68 5.74
N TYR A 91 -6.94 11.64 4.56
CA TYR A 91 -5.52 11.32 4.42
C TYR A 91 -4.71 12.37 3.68
N LEU A 92 -5.16 12.74 2.48
CA LEU A 92 -4.38 13.59 1.59
C LEU A 92 -4.56 15.06 1.91
N GLY A 93 -5.75 15.46 2.33
CA GLY A 93 -6.04 16.84 2.71
C GLY A 93 -5.21 17.31 3.90
N THR A 94 -5.07 16.46 4.90
CA THR A 94 -4.27 16.73 6.09
C THR A 94 -2.80 16.93 5.71
N LYS A 95 -2.28 16.06 4.87
CA LYS A 95 -0.91 16.14 4.38
C LYS A 95 -0.66 17.40 3.56
N THR A 96 -1.63 17.76 2.73
CA THR A 96 -1.56 18.99 1.94
C THR A 96 -1.55 20.21 2.83
N ALA A 97 -2.39 20.23 3.85
CA ALA A 97 -2.45 21.35 4.80
C ALA A 97 -1.13 21.49 5.56
N GLU A 98 -0.53 20.41 5.98
CA GLU A 98 0.78 20.41 6.63
C GLU A 98 1.87 20.92 5.68
N GLY A 99 1.81 20.54 4.42
CA GLY A 99 2.75 21.01 3.42
C GLY A 99 2.61 22.49 3.12
N VAL A 100 1.43 23.06 3.27
CA VAL A 100 1.19 24.49 3.08
C VAL A 100 1.61 25.29 4.31
N ALA A 101 1.45 24.72 5.47
CA ALA A 101 1.82 25.37 6.72
C ALA A 101 3.31 25.41 6.90
#